data_105f750e3c35c17c70c1718b586df33f
#
_entry.id   105f750e3c35c17c70c1718b586df33f
#
_cell.length_a   1.000
_cell.length_b   1.000
_cell.length_c   1.000
_cell.angle_alpha   90.00
_cell.angle_beta   90.00
_cell.angle_gamma   90.00
#
_symmetry.space_group_name_H-M   'P 1'
#
loop_
_entity.id
_entity.type
_entity.pdbx_description
1 polymer ?
#
loop_
_entity_poly.entity_id
_entity_poly.type
_entity_poly.pdbx_seq_one_letter_code
_entity_poly.pdbx_strand_id
1 'polypeptide(L)'
;MDMKKINLTILIAAASLAAASCSGFLDTVRTDAVSTGNMWTDESKADAGMAGIYYPLYKTNLTRTQIRMEDYDGLNRTGMEGNGFTSDEYSTNYPLQYLYRSTKQAMDFQGRLEWQIIFRLVHDCNDAVANLGRAGLSEEKYNRYLCEARLLRAWAYSRLNMIYGGVPLYLEPVTNEECNRVQSSFVQVWQAVIDDCTFAIENANCPNNTLTSNYGRPSKGLAYSLRGMAYMWLAAIVPD
;
A
#
# COMPACT_ATOMS: atom_id res chain seq x y z
N MET A 1 44.45 -12.27 -53.24
CA MET A 1 43.47 -12.32 -52.14
C MET A 1 42.65 -11.01 -52.23
N ASP A 2 41.36 -11.10 -52.45
CA ASP A 2 40.51 -10.01 -52.94
C ASP A 2 40.19 -9.02 -51.77
N MET A 3 40.70 -7.79 -51.85
CA MET A 3 40.52 -6.73 -50.86
C MET A 3 39.04 -6.50 -50.46
N LYS A 4 38.13 -6.70 -51.40
CA LYS A 4 36.66 -6.60 -51.15
C LYS A 4 36.15 -7.65 -50.18
N LYS A 5 36.69 -8.87 -50.21
CA LYS A 5 36.32 -9.96 -49.27
C LYS A 5 36.86 -9.72 -47.88
N ILE A 6 38.07 -9.14 -47.76
CA ILE A 6 38.67 -8.78 -46.45
C ILE A 6 37.88 -7.68 -45.77
N ASN A 7 37.45 -6.64 -46.50
CA ASN A 7 36.65 -5.55 -45.95
C ASN A 7 35.26 -6.03 -45.48
N LEU A 8 34.64 -6.96 -46.19
CA LEU A 8 33.34 -7.52 -45.80
C LEU A 8 33.46 -8.35 -44.54
N THR A 9 34.52 -9.14 -44.41
CA THR A 9 34.75 -9.99 -43.22
C THR A 9 35.03 -9.13 -41.97
N ILE A 10 35.80 -8.04 -42.10
CA ILE A 10 36.05 -7.07 -41.03
C ILE A 10 34.76 -6.34 -40.63
N LEU A 11 33.90 -5.99 -41.60
CA LEU A 11 32.61 -5.35 -41.30
C LEU A 11 31.65 -6.25 -40.58
N ILE A 12 31.59 -7.55 -40.93
CA ILE A 12 30.74 -8.54 -40.26
C ILE A 12 31.29 -8.82 -38.82
N ALA A 13 32.62 -8.91 -38.63
CA ALA A 13 33.22 -9.07 -37.31
C ALA A 13 33.00 -7.85 -36.42
N ALA A 14 33.06 -6.64 -36.95
CA ALA A 14 32.76 -5.41 -36.22
C ALA A 14 31.26 -5.31 -35.85
N ALA A 15 30.35 -5.72 -36.73
CA ALA A 15 28.92 -5.76 -36.47
C ALA A 15 28.53 -6.82 -35.41
N SER A 16 29.21 -7.98 -35.40
CA SER A 16 28.99 -9.02 -34.37
C SER A 16 29.50 -8.63 -32.99
N LEU A 17 30.59 -7.87 -32.91
CA LEU A 17 31.12 -7.29 -31.66
C LEU A 17 30.21 -6.17 -31.12
N ALA A 18 29.59 -5.39 -32.00
CA ALA A 18 28.62 -4.36 -31.58
C ALA A 18 27.29 -4.96 -31.10
N ALA A 19 26.89 -6.14 -31.63
CA ALA A 19 25.68 -6.85 -31.19
C ALA A 19 25.88 -7.60 -29.85
N ALA A 20 27.13 -7.89 -29.45
CA ALA A 20 27.48 -8.47 -28.16
C ALA A 20 27.58 -7.42 -27.03
N SER A 21 27.36 -6.13 -27.34
CA SER A 21 27.44 -5.03 -26.39
C SER A 21 26.25 -5.06 -25.43
N CYS A 22 26.46 -5.71 -24.33
CA CYS A 22 25.95 -5.33 -23.01
C CYS A 22 24.45 -5.04 -22.87
N SER A 23 23.61 -6.06 -22.93
CA SER A 23 22.25 -5.95 -22.37
C SER A 23 22.29 -5.69 -20.84
N GLY A 24 23.34 -6.08 -20.11
CA GLY A 24 23.47 -5.88 -18.67
C GLY A 24 24.14 -4.57 -18.24
N PHE A 25 24.73 -3.80 -19.16
CA PHE A 25 25.42 -2.54 -18.79
C PHE A 25 24.45 -1.40 -18.47
N LEU A 26 23.23 -1.47 -19.03
CA LEU A 26 22.18 -0.48 -18.78
C LEU A 26 21.26 -0.86 -17.61
N ASP A 27 21.34 -2.08 -17.11
CA ASP A 27 20.62 -2.55 -15.92
C ASP A 27 21.36 -2.16 -14.64
N THR A 28 21.74 -0.90 -14.52
CA THR A 28 22.29 -0.39 -13.27
C THR A 28 21.19 -0.18 -12.26
N VAL A 29 21.09 -1.10 -11.31
CA VAL A 29 20.30 -0.86 -10.09
C VAL A 29 20.88 0.40 -9.43
N ARG A 30 20.08 1.44 -9.33
CA ARG A 30 20.47 2.66 -8.62
C ARG A 30 20.80 2.31 -7.18
N THR A 31 22.07 2.44 -6.80
CA THR A 31 22.54 2.20 -5.43
C THR A 31 22.42 3.44 -4.54
N ASP A 32 22.20 4.60 -5.15
CA ASP A 32 22.05 5.91 -4.52
C ASP A 32 20.59 6.25 -4.13
N ALA A 33 19.65 5.46 -4.60
CA ALA A 33 18.23 5.61 -4.27
C ALA A 33 17.65 4.28 -3.81
N VAL A 34 16.80 4.33 -2.80
CA VAL A 34 16.07 3.16 -2.33
C VAL A 34 15.01 2.82 -3.37
N SER A 35 15.08 1.61 -3.89
CA SER A 35 14.11 1.04 -4.84
C SER A 35 13.64 -0.31 -4.31
N THR A 36 12.51 -0.82 -4.79
CA THR A 36 12.02 -2.16 -4.44
C THR A 36 13.09 -3.25 -4.61
N GLY A 37 13.99 -3.10 -5.58
CA GLY A 37 15.08 -4.03 -5.85
C GLY A 37 16.16 -4.07 -4.77
N ASN A 38 16.39 -3.00 -4.02
CA ASN A 38 17.44 -2.88 -3.01
C ASN A 38 16.94 -2.61 -1.58
N MET A 39 15.64 -2.39 -1.38
CA MET A 39 15.04 -2.08 -0.09
C MET A 39 15.13 -3.24 0.92
N TRP A 40 14.96 -4.47 0.46
CA TRP A 40 14.81 -5.65 1.29
C TRP A 40 16.07 -6.54 1.29
N THR A 41 17.26 -5.96 1.21
CA THR A 41 18.53 -6.71 1.09
C THR A 41 19.26 -6.93 2.41
N ASP A 42 18.92 -6.17 3.43
CA ASP A 42 19.49 -6.25 4.77
C ASP A 42 18.52 -5.71 5.82
N GLU A 43 18.83 -5.97 7.10
CA GLU A 43 17.97 -5.58 8.22
C GLU A 43 17.75 -4.07 8.32
N SER A 44 18.79 -3.26 8.14
CA SER A 44 18.69 -1.80 8.24
C SER A 44 17.76 -1.22 7.19
N LYS A 45 17.84 -1.73 5.97
CA LYS A 45 16.93 -1.32 4.89
C LYS A 45 15.52 -1.83 5.11
N ALA A 46 15.36 -3.05 5.64
CA ALA A 46 14.04 -3.56 6.01
C ALA A 46 13.37 -2.69 7.10
N ASP A 47 14.15 -2.23 8.09
CA ASP A 47 13.67 -1.29 9.11
C ASP A 47 13.19 0.02 8.50
N ALA A 48 13.97 0.57 7.55
CA ALA A 48 13.59 1.77 6.81
C ALA A 48 12.37 1.54 5.92
N GLY A 49 12.29 0.37 5.25
CA GLY A 49 11.14 -0.01 4.44
C GLY A 49 9.86 -0.11 5.25
N MET A 50 9.92 -0.79 6.40
CA MET A 50 8.78 -0.89 7.31
C MET A 50 8.34 0.48 7.85
N ALA A 51 9.29 1.37 8.16
CA ALA A 51 8.96 2.75 8.52
C ALA A 51 8.32 3.51 7.35
N GLY A 52 8.77 3.25 6.12
CA GLY A 52 8.25 3.86 4.90
C GLY A 52 6.78 3.52 4.61
N ILE A 53 6.29 2.34 5.04
CA ILE A 53 4.89 1.94 4.88
C ILE A 53 3.93 2.92 5.59
N TYR A 54 4.37 3.58 6.65
CA TYR A 54 3.56 4.58 7.35
C TYR A 54 3.52 5.95 6.65
N TYR A 55 4.37 6.17 5.65
CA TYR A 55 4.45 7.45 4.96
C TYR A 55 3.12 7.92 4.35
N PRO A 56 2.32 7.07 3.67
CA PRO A 56 1.01 7.47 3.18
C PRO A 56 0.07 7.95 4.29
N LEU A 57 0.14 7.32 5.47
CA LEU A 57 -0.65 7.69 6.64
C LEU A 57 -0.19 9.03 7.26
N TYR A 58 1.10 9.31 7.18
CA TYR A 58 1.71 10.50 7.74
C TYR A 58 1.64 11.72 6.81
N LYS A 59 1.76 11.49 5.49
CA LYS A 59 1.73 12.55 4.49
C LYS A 59 0.47 13.40 4.59
N THR A 60 -0.62 12.81 4.97
CA THR A 60 -1.89 13.51 5.21
C THR A 60 -1.82 14.56 6.32
N ASN A 61 -0.86 14.45 7.25
CA ASN A 61 -0.64 15.42 8.32
C ASN A 61 0.43 16.47 8.02
N LEU A 62 1.45 16.13 7.20
CA LEU A 62 2.60 17.01 6.98
C LEU A 62 2.36 18.15 6.01
N THR A 63 1.50 17.93 5.07
CA THR A 63 1.20 18.90 4.05
C THR A 63 0.32 20.05 4.56
N ARG A 64 0.07 20.10 5.84
CA ARG A 64 -0.78 21.08 6.52
C ARG A 64 -0.41 22.57 6.27
N THR A 65 0.83 22.85 5.86
CA THR A 65 1.29 24.22 5.58
C THR A 65 1.23 24.62 4.11
N GLN A 66 1.10 23.67 3.21
CA GLN A 66 0.98 23.92 1.76
C GLN A 66 -0.37 23.51 1.20
N ILE A 67 -1.18 22.92 2.04
CA ILE A 67 -2.41 22.39 1.63
C ILE A 67 -3.47 23.39 1.81
N ARG A 68 -3.92 23.77 0.71
CA ARG A 68 -5.25 24.28 0.54
C ARG A 68 -6.23 23.25 1.04
N MET A 69 -7.42 23.68 1.36
CA MET A 69 -8.48 22.83 1.87
C MET A 69 -8.79 21.59 1.02
N GLU A 70 -8.26 21.55 -0.19
CA GLU A 70 -8.32 20.42 -1.08
C GLU A 70 -7.47 19.22 -0.66
N ASP A 71 -6.40 19.44 0.06
CA ASP A 71 -5.56 18.34 0.52
C ASP A 71 -5.92 17.86 1.91
N TYR A 72 -6.99 18.39 2.40
CA TYR A 72 -7.43 18.24 3.66
C TYR A 72 -8.05 16.98 3.87
N ASP A 73 -7.48 16.01 3.74
CA ASP A 73 -7.73 15.10 4.24
C ASP A 73 -7.67 13.98 4.28
N GLY A 74 -7.12 13.67 3.86
CA GLY A 74 -6.80 12.43 3.99
C GLY A 74 -7.39 11.67 5.11
N LEU A 75 -6.81 10.65 5.50
CA LEU A 75 -7.26 9.66 6.46
C LEU A 75 -7.54 10.20 7.87
N ASN A 76 -7.03 11.37 8.23
CA ASN A 76 -7.14 11.85 9.59
C ASN A 76 -8.24 12.89 9.85
N ARG A 77 -8.60 13.66 8.88
CA ARG A 77 -9.54 14.73 9.10
C ARG A 77 -10.86 14.55 8.38
N THR A 78 -10.82 14.17 7.12
CA THR A 78 -12.04 13.78 6.44
C THR A 78 -12.59 12.45 6.89
N GLY A 79 -11.74 11.55 7.39
CA GLY A 79 -12.25 10.33 7.99
C GLY A 79 -13.14 10.58 9.18
N MET A 80 -12.79 11.49 10.06
CA MET A 80 -13.58 11.80 11.24
C MET A 80 -14.46 13.04 11.05
N GLU A 81 -13.90 14.15 10.56
CA GLU A 81 -14.64 15.38 10.36
C GLU A 81 -15.47 15.36 9.07
N GLY A 82 -14.97 14.72 7.99
CA GLY A 82 -15.68 14.62 6.73
C GLY A 82 -16.95 13.78 6.82
N ASN A 83 -16.93 12.72 7.59
CA ASN A 83 -18.13 11.92 7.86
C ASN A 83 -19.15 12.70 8.71
N GLY A 84 -18.68 13.53 9.64
CA GLY A 84 -19.54 14.45 10.37
C GLY A 84 -20.21 15.48 9.46
N PHE A 85 -19.49 15.99 8.45
CA PHE A 85 -20.03 16.95 7.49
C PHE A 85 -20.98 16.36 6.45
N THR A 86 -21.02 15.05 6.32
CA THR A 86 -22.01 14.32 5.49
C THR A 86 -23.24 13.86 6.26
N SER A 87 -23.28 14.12 7.56
CA SER A 87 -24.42 13.86 8.44
C SER A 87 -25.11 15.16 8.85
N ASP A 88 -26.26 15.07 9.47
CA ASP A 88 -27.00 16.18 10.06
C ASP A 88 -26.50 16.59 11.46
N GLU A 89 -25.49 15.88 11.98
CA GLU A 89 -24.93 16.11 13.32
C GLU A 89 -23.95 17.29 13.38
N TYR A 90 -23.44 17.75 12.23
CA TYR A 90 -22.39 18.76 12.19
C TYR A 90 -22.73 19.91 11.25
N SER A 91 -22.64 21.13 11.75
CA SER A 91 -22.70 22.36 10.97
C SER A 91 -21.37 23.10 11.07
N THR A 92 -20.80 23.53 9.94
CA THR A 92 -19.55 24.27 9.91
C THR A 92 -19.65 25.47 8.98
N ASN A 93 -19.00 26.54 9.36
CA ASN A 93 -18.86 27.76 8.52
C ASN A 93 -17.73 27.61 7.48
N TYR A 94 -17.08 26.44 7.41
CA TYR A 94 -16.03 26.20 6.44
C TYR A 94 -16.57 25.72 5.09
N PRO A 95 -15.86 25.98 3.98
CA PRO A 95 -16.27 25.56 2.63
C PRO A 95 -16.48 24.06 2.45
N LEU A 96 -16.10 23.22 3.43
CA LEU A 96 -16.36 21.78 3.45
C LEU A 96 -17.86 21.43 3.52
N GLN A 97 -18.74 22.40 3.72
CA GLN A 97 -20.19 22.21 3.56
C GLN A 97 -20.60 21.70 2.18
N TYR A 98 -19.74 21.79 1.18
CA TYR A 98 -20.04 21.21 -0.12
C TYR A 98 -19.97 19.67 -0.12
N LEU A 99 -19.24 19.04 0.79
CA LEU A 99 -19.31 17.59 0.98
C LEU A 99 -20.69 17.16 1.47
N TYR A 100 -21.26 17.91 2.41
CA TYR A 100 -22.64 17.70 2.87
C TYR A 100 -23.64 17.93 1.74
N ARG A 101 -23.39 18.92 0.88
CA ARG A 101 -24.28 19.24 -0.26
C ARG A 101 -24.09 18.32 -1.47
N SER A 102 -23.26 17.30 -1.36
CA SER A 102 -23.12 16.25 -2.38
C SER A 102 -22.86 16.75 -3.80
N THR A 103 -22.02 17.77 -3.97
CA THR A 103 -21.62 18.10 -5.32
C THR A 103 -20.74 16.96 -5.86
N LYS A 104 -21.14 16.39 -6.98
CA LYS A 104 -20.41 15.30 -7.64
C LYS A 104 -18.91 15.60 -7.73
N GLN A 105 -18.55 16.83 -8.05
CA GLN A 105 -17.16 17.25 -8.21
C GLN A 105 -16.35 17.18 -6.90
N ALA A 106 -16.93 17.55 -5.76
CA ALA A 106 -16.27 17.48 -4.47
C ALA A 106 -16.08 16.03 -4.02
N MET A 107 -17.09 15.20 -4.21
CA MET A 107 -17.02 13.77 -3.89
C MET A 107 -16.05 13.03 -4.81
N ASP A 108 -16.01 13.35 -6.09
CA ASP A 108 -15.07 12.74 -7.04
C ASP A 108 -13.62 13.08 -6.68
N PHE A 109 -13.35 14.30 -6.24
CA PHE A 109 -12.01 14.72 -5.83
C PHE A 109 -11.56 14.01 -4.55
N GLN A 110 -12.36 14.03 -3.51
CA GLN A 110 -12.08 13.44 -2.23
C GLN A 110 -11.92 11.92 -2.33
N GLY A 111 -12.87 11.27 -2.98
CA GLY A 111 -12.82 9.83 -3.19
C GLY A 111 -11.59 9.39 -3.97
N ARG A 112 -11.15 10.18 -4.95
CA ARG A 112 -9.94 9.89 -5.71
C ARG A 112 -8.67 10.00 -4.87
N LEU A 113 -8.57 11.00 -3.99
CA LEU A 113 -7.40 11.14 -3.11
C LEU A 113 -7.31 9.99 -2.11
N GLU A 114 -8.39 9.65 -1.44
CA GLU A 114 -8.42 8.52 -0.52
C GLU A 114 -8.09 7.21 -1.24
N TRP A 115 -8.64 6.98 -2.41
CA TRP A 115 -8.31 5.84 -3.27
C TRP A 115 -6.81 5.73 -3.52
N GLN A 116 -6.19 6.79 -4.00
CA GLN A 116 -4.76 6.78 -4.33
C GLN A 116 -3.87 6.54 -3.11
N ILE A 117 -4.17 7.20 -1.99
CA ILE A 117 -3.38 7.08 -0.76
C ILE A 117 -3.50 5.68 -0.17
N ILE A 118 -4.72 5.13 -0.11
CA ILE A 118 -4.93 3.83 0.51
C ILE A 118 -4.40 2.71 -0.39
N PHE A 119 -4.56 2.79 -1.71
CA PHE A 119 -3.95 1.81 -2.62
C PHE A 119 -2.42 1.90 -2.65
N ARG A 120 -1.84 3.08 -2.40
CA ARG A 120 -0.40 3.20 -2.18
C ARG A 120 0.03 2.41 -0.94
N LEU A 121 -0.72 2.54 0.16
CA LEU A 121 -0.46 1.75 1.36
C LEU A 121 -0.57 0.24 1.10
N VAL A 122 -1.60 -0.19 0.36
CA VAL A 122 -1.75 -1.61 -0.06
C VAL A 122 -0.53 -2.08 -0.85
N HIS A 123 -0.07 -1.28 -1.82
CA HIS A 123 1.11 -1.59 -2.61
C HIS A 123 2.35 -1.76 -1.73
N ASP A 124 2.62 -0.81 -0.84
CA ASP A 124 3.80 -0.82 0.01
C ASP A 124 3.75 -2.01 1.02
N CYS A 125 2.56 -2.37 1.52
CA CYS A 125 2.35 -3.57 2.33
C CYS A 125 2.63 -4.87 1.54
N ASN A 126 2.13 -4.96 0.31
CA ASN A 126 2.35 -6.14 -0.55
C ASN A 126 3.83 -6.31 -0.89
N ASP A 127 4.53 -5.21 -1.18
CA ASP A 127 5.97 -5.23 -1.44
C ASP A 127 6.74 -5.75 -0.22
N ALA A 128 6.40 -5.29 0.99
CA ALA A 128 6.99 -5.79 2.22
C ALA A 128 6.69 -7.29 2.43
N VAL A 129 5.45 -7.71 2.33
CA VAL A 129 5.03 -9.12 2.52
C VAL A 129 5.80 -10.05 1.58
N ALA A 130 5.98 -9.65 0.33
CA ALA A 130 6.66 -10.46 -0.69
C ALA A 130 8.19 -10.52 -0.51
N ASN A 131 8.80 -9.48 0.03
CA ASN A 131 10.26 -9.32 -0.03
C ASN A 131 10.99 -9.36 1.33
N LEU A 132 10.29 -9.26 2.46
CA LEU A 132 10.90 -9.29 3.81
C LEU A 132 11.83 -10.50 4.03
N GLY A 133 11.51 -11.65 3.43
CA GLY A 133 12.34 -12.86 3.54
C GLY A 133 13.76 -12.71 2.98
N ARG A 134 14.01 -11.70 2.16
CA ARG A 134 15.34 -11.43 1.55
C ARG A 134 16.28 -10.64 2.47
N ALA A 135 15.75 -10.05 3.55
CA ALA A 135 16.49 -9.11 4.38
C ALA A 135 17.36 -9.77 5.46
N GLY A 136 17.36 -11.10 5.55
CA GLY A 136 18.17 -11.84 6.54
C GLY A 136 17.78 -11.56 7.99
N LEU A 137 16.50 -11.23 8.24
CA LEU A 137 15.99 -10.95 9.57
C LEU A 137 15.98 -12.20 10.45
N SER A 138 16.03 -12.00 11.78
CA SER A 138 15.68 -13.07 12.73
C SER A 138 14.23 -13.52 12.50
N GLU A 139 13.91 -14.76 12.81
CA GLU A 139 12.55 -15.31 12.66
C GLU A 139 11.52 -14.48 13.44
N GLU A 140 11.85 -14.06 14.65
CA GLU A 140 11.01 -13.19 15.47
C GLU A 140 10.72 -11.85 14.78
N LYS A 141 11.76 -11.16 14.29
CA LYS A 141 11.64 -9.85 13.63
C LYS A 141 10.91 -9.97 12.29
N TYR A 142 11.22 -11.00 11.51
CA TYR A 142 10.53 -11.31 10.26
C TYR A 142 9.02 -11.48 10.50
N ASN A 143 8.63 -12.35 11.41
CA ASN A 143 7.23 -12.61 11.71
C ASN A 143 6.51 -11.38 12.26
N ARG A 144 7.18 -10.59 13.11
CA ARG A 144 6.62 -9.33 13.61
C ARG A 144 6.35 -8.34 12.48
N TYR A 145 7.29 -8.15 11.56
CA TYR A 145 7.11 -7.25 10.41
C TYR A 145 6.07 -7.75 9.43
N LEU A 146 6.01 -9.05 9.21
CA LEU A 146 4.99 -9.66 8.40
C LEU A 146 3.58 -9.42 8.96
N CYS A 147 3.40 -9.58 10.27
CA CYS A 147 2.14 -9.23 10.94
C CYS A 147 1.79 -7.76 10.79
N GLU A 148 2.77 -6.87 10.98
CA GLU A 148 2.59 -5.43 10.87
C GLU A 148 2.13 -5.03 9.45
N ALA A 149 2.80 -5.52 8.42
CA ALA A 149 2.44 -5.23 7.03
C ALA A 149 1.05 -5.78 6.67
N ARG A 150 0.72 -7.00 7.09
CA ARG A 150 -0.61 -7.60 6.86
C ARG A 150 -1.72 -6.87 7.61
N LEU A 151 -1.50 -6.43 8.84
CA LEU A 151 -2.49 -5.67 9.60
C LEU A 151 -2.73 -4.26 9.01
N LEU A 152 -1.69 -3.60 8.50
CA LEU A 152 -1.83 -2.33 7.81
C LEU A 152 -2.59 -2.52 6.49
N ARG A 153 -2.37 -3.62 5.77
CA ARG A 153 -3.13 -3.98 4.58
C ARG A 153 -4.59 -4.27 4.90
N ALA A 154 -4.86 -5.02 5.96
CA ALA A 154 -6.22 -5.28 6.44
C ALA A 154 -6.95 -3.98 6.80
N TRP A 155 -6.27 -3.06 7.48
CA TRP A 155 -6.82 -1.74 7.78
C TRP A 155 -7.12 -0.96 6.50
N ALA A 156 -6.19 -0.96 5.53
CA ALA A 156 -6.37 -0.30 4.25
C ALA A 156 -7.61 -0.83 3.50
N TYR A 157 -7.74 -2.15 3.38
CA TYR A 157 -8.88 -2.76 2.73
C TYR A 157 -10.19 -2.57 3.49
N SER A 158 -10.18 -2.58 4.81
CA SER A 158 -11.38 -2.27 5.59
C SER A 158 -11.89 -0.86 5.28
N ARG A 159 -10.98 0.10 5.19
CA ARG A 159 -11.28 1.48 4.84
C ARG A 159 -11.84 1.61 3.42
N LEU A 160 -11.14 1.03 2.43
CA LEU A 160 -11.59 1.00 1.05
C LEU A 160 -12.99 0.39 0.91
N ASN A 161 -13.23 -0.73 1.56
CA ASN A 161 -14.50 -1.44 1.46
C ASN A 161 -15.67 -0.67 2.06
N MET A 162 -15.45 0.00 3.19
CA MET A 162 -16.47 0.85 3.81
C MET A 162 -16.85 2.06 2.94
N ILE A 163 -15.88 2.62 2.20
CA ILE A 163 -16.12 3.82 1.38
C ILE A 163 -16.71 3.45 0.02
N TYR A 164 -16.17 2.41 -0.64
CA TYR A 164 -16.46 2.13 -2.04
C TYR A 164 -17.34 0.90 -2.28
N GLY A 165 -17.63 0.10 -1.24
CA GLY A 165 -18.54 -1.04 -1.34
C GLY A 165 -18.02 -2.19 -2.21
N GLY A 166 -16.74 -2.47 -2.14
CA GLY A 166 -16.00 -3.43 -2.94
C GLY A 166 -14.94 -2.73 -3.77
N VAL A 167 -13.78 -3.36 -3.91
CA VAL A 167 -12.62 -2.77 -4.62
C VAL A 167 -11.78 -3.88 -5.24
N PRO A 168 -10.91 -3.58 -6.23
CA PRO A 168 -9.94 -4.56 -6.71
C PRO A 168 -9.04 -5.07 -5.58
N LEU A 169 -8.88 -6.38 -5.47
CA LEU A 169 -8.00 -7.01 -4.49
C LEU A 169 -6.61 -7.26 -5.09
N TYR A 170 -5.60 -6.68 -4.44
CA TYR A 170 -4.19 -6.90 -4.70
C TYR A 170 -3.56 -7.43 -3.41
N LEU A 171 -3.28 -8.71 -3.33
CA LEU A 171 -2.67 -9.37 -2.17
C LEU A 171 -1.19 -9.68 -2.39
N GLU A 172 -0.68 -9.35 -3.58
CA GLU A 172 0.70 -9.50 -4.03
C GLU A 172 1.13 -8.24 -4.79
N PRO A 173 2.45 -7.99 -4.92
CA PRO A 173 2.93 -6.95 -5.82
C PRO A 173 2.43 -7.19 -7.23
N VAL A 174 2.00 -6.13 -7.90
CA VAL A 174 1.47 -6.19 -9.27
C VAL A 174 2.28 -5.31 -10.21
N THR A 175 2.39 -5.74 -11.46
CA THR A 175 2.96 -4.93 -12.53
C THR A 175 1.95 -3.89 -13.02
N ASN A 176 2.43 -2.90 -13.80
CA ASN A 176 1.55 -1.89 -14.40
C ASN A 176 0.45 -2.51 -15.30
N GLU A 177 0.73 -3.68 -15.88
CA GLU A 177 -0.21 -4.41 -16.75
C GLU A 177 -1.32 -5.08 -15.96
N GLU A 178 -1.04 -5.47 -14.71
CA GLU A 178 -1.98 -6.16 -13.82
C GLU A 178 -2.81 -5.21 -12.94
N CYS A 179 -2.52 -3.90 -12.97
CA CYS A 179 -3.18 -2.92 -12.09
C CYS A 179 -4.65 -2.64 -12.46
N ASN A 180 -5.17 -3.18 -13.56
CA ASN A 180 -6.55 -3.01 -14.02
C ASN A 180 -7.44 -4.21 -13.66
N ARG A 181 -7.33 -4.73 -12.45
CA ARG A 181 -8.20 -5.83 -11.98
C ARG A 181 -9.65 -5.36 -11.83
N VAL A 182 -10.57 -6.25 -12.14
CA VAL A 182 -11.99 -6.04 -11.90
C VAL A 182 -12.24 -5.89 -10.40
N GLN A 183 -13.22 -5.09 -10.05
CA GLN A 183 -13.68 -4.91 -8.68
C GLN A 183 -14.09 -6.25 -8.06
N SER A 184 -13.56 -6.56 -6.90
CA SER A 184 -14.01 -7.68 -6.07
C SER A 184 -15.26 -7.29 -5.29
N SER A 185 -16.07 -8.28 -4.94
CA SER A 185 -17.26 -8.03 -4.15
C SER A 185 -16.93 -7.55 -2.73
N PHE A 186 -17.87 -6.86 -2.12
CA PHE A 186 -17.79 -6.42 -0.73
C PHE A 186 -17.42 -7.57 0.23
N VAL A 187 -18.03 -8.74 0.03
CA VAL A 187 -17.77 -9.94 0.83
C VAL A 187 -16.33 -10.44 0.66
N GLN A 188 -15.84 -10.48 -0.59
CA GLN A 188 -14.47 -10.93 -0.86
C GLN A 188 -13.42 -10.00 -0.22
N VAL A 189 -13.66 -8.70 -0.21
CA VAL A 189 -12.75 -7.76 0.43
C VAL A 189 -12.73 -7.94 1.95
N TRP A 190 -13.91 -8.12 2.58
CA TRP A 190 -13.96 -8.42 4.02
C TRP A 190 -13.31 -9.76 4.36
N GLN A 191 -13.43 -10.76 3.50
CA GLN A 191 -12.74 -12.03 3.71
C GLN A 191 -11.22 -11.85 3.72
N ALA A 192 -10.66 -11.07 2.80
CA ALA A 192 -9.23 -10.76 2.78
C ALA A 192 -8.79 -10.03 4.06
N VAL A 193 -9.61 -9.13 4.60
CA VAL A 193 -9.37 -8.48 5.90
C VAL A 193 -9.35 -9.51 7.05
N ILE A 194 -10.32 -10.43 7.06
CA ILE A 194 -10.41 -11.50 8.07
C ILE A 194 -9.16 -12.39 8.01
N ASP A 195 -8.72 -12.77 6.82
CA ASP A 195 -7.56 -13.65 6.62
C ASP A 195 -6.26 -12.98 7.12
N ASP A 196 -6.03 -11.72 6.81
CA ASP A 196 -4.87 -10.98 7.32
C ASP A 196 -4.91 -10.77 8.84
N CYS A 197 -6.08 -10.49 9.39
CA CYS A 197 -6.27 -10.37 10.85
C CYS A 197 -6.07 -11.72 11.55
N THR A 198 -6.58 -12.81 10.99
CA THR A 198 -6.45 -14.16 11.54
C THR A 198 -4.99 -14.59 11.58
N PHE A 199 -4.25 -14.35 10.48
CA PHE A 199 -2.81 -14.58 10.46
C PHE A 199 -2.08 -13.87 11.61
N ALA A 200 -2.39 -12.60 11.85
CA ALA A 200 -1.75 -11.84 12.92
C ALA A 200 -2.13 -12.32 14.32
N ILE A 201 -3.39 -12.74 14.53
CA ILE A 201 -3.86 -13.28 15.80
C ILE A 201 -3.16 -14.60 16.14
N GLU A 202 -2.98 -15.46 15.16
CA GLU A 202 -2.36 -16.78 15.33
C GLU A 202 -0.83 -16.72 15.43
N ASN A 203 -0.21 -15.64 14.94
CA ASN A 203 1.23 -15.50 14.99
C ASN A 203 1.72 -15.11 16.38
N ALA A 204 2.61 -15.92 16.97
CA ALA A 204 3.15 -15.72 18.31
C ALA A 204 3.95 -14.41 18.45
N ASN A 205 4.61 -13.97 17.38
CA ASN A 205 5.46 -12.78 17.37
C ASN A 205 4.69 -11.48 17.11
N CYS A 206 3.39 -11.54 16.84
CA CYS A 206 2.54 -10.36 16.80
C CYS A 206 2.32 -9.82 18.21
N PRO A 207 2.64 -8.55 18.49
CA PRO A 207 2.45 -7.97 19.82
C PRO A 207 0.99 -8.03 20.28
N ASN A 208 0.75 -8.39 21.54
CA ASN A 208 -0.60 -8.45 22.10
C ASN A 208 -1.21 -7.05 22.27
N ASN A 209 -0.38 -6.05 22.60
CA ASN A 209 -0.80 -4.67 22.84
C ASN A 209 0.26 -3.67 22.36
N THR A 210 -0.09 -2.41 22.36
CA THR A 210 0.80 -1.28 22.06
C THR A 210 1.53 -0.83 23.32
N LEU A 211 2.48 -1.63 23.82
CA LEU A 211 3.38 -1.19 24.87
C LEU A 211 4.35 -0.10 24.37
N THR A 212 5.03 0.56 25.30
CA THR A 212 5.99 1.65 25.02
C THR A 212 7.02 1.31 23.95
N SER A 213 7.48 0.06 23.88
CA SER A 213 8.39 -0.42 22.85
C SER A 213 7.75 -0.59 21.46
N ASN A 214 6.42 -0.59 21.38
CA ASN A 214 5.65 -0.82 20.16
C ASN A 214 4.60 0.28 19.92
N TYR A 215 4.80 1.44 20.53
CA TYR A 215 3.86 2.55 20.43
C TYR A 215 3.68 3.00 18.98
N GLY A 216 2.41 3.14 18.56
CA GLY A 216 2.05 3.53 17.19
C GLY A 216 2.11 2.41 16.15
N ARG A 217 2.49 1.19 16.51
CA ARG A 217 2.50 0.03 15.60
C ARG A 217 1.30 -0.89 15.83
N PRO A 218 0.85 -1.63 14.79
CA PRO A 218 -0.23 -2.59 14.89
C PRO A 218 0.04 -3.68 15.93
N SER A 219 -1.03 -4.15 16.54
CA SER A 219 -1.02 -5.22 17.55
C SER A 219 -2.19 -6.18 17.33
N LYS A 220 -2.22 -7.31 18.04
CA LYS A 220 -3.37 -8.22 18.03
C LYS A 220 -4.68 -7.53 18.42
N GLY A 221 -4.63 -6.47 19.23
CA GLY A 221 -5.79 -5.65 19.56
C GLY A 221 -6.43 -5.04 18.32
N LEU A 222 -5.63 -4.49 17.38
CA LEU A 222 -6.12 -4.02 16.08
C LEU A 222 -6.69 -5.17 15.25
N ALA A 223 -6.01 -6.33 15.23
CA ALA A 223 -6.48 -7.50 14.48
C ALA A 223 -7.86 -7.98 14.96
N TYR A 224 -8.07 -8.08 16.27
CA TYR A 224 -9.37 -8.44 16.84
C TYR A 224 -10.45 -7.41 16.50
N SER A 225 -10.14 -6.12 16.58
CA SER A 225 -11.07 -5.04 16.27
C SER A 225 -11.49 -5.05 14.80
N LEU A 226 -10.54 -5.16 13.87
CA LEU A 226 -10.83 -5.20 12.44
C LEU A 226 -11.60 -6.46 12.04
N ARG A 227 -11.23 -7.62 12.59
CA ARG A 227 -11.93 -8.88 12.33
C ARG A 227 -13.36 -8.86 12.89
N GLY A 228 -13.56 -8.32 14.08
CA GLY A 228 -14.88 -8.12 14.66
C GLY A 228 -15.75 -7.19 13.80
N MET A 229 -15.18 -6.07 13.35
CA MET A 229 -15.87 -5.15 12.44
C MET A 229 -16.23 -5.83 11.11
N ALA A 230 -15.32 -6.63 10.53
CA ALA A 230 -15.60 -7.38 9.30
C ALA A 230 -16.78 -8.33 9.46
N TYR A 231 -16.86 -9.09 10.55
CA TYR A 231 -18.00 -9.95 10.83
C TYR A 231 -19.31 -9.18 11.02
N MET A 232 -19.27 -8.03 11.67
CA MET A 232 -20.46 -7.17 11.82
C MET A 232 -20.99 -6.71 10.46
N TRP A 233 -20.11 -6.27 9.56
CA TRP A 233 -20.51 -5.87 8.21
C TRP A 233 -21.05 -7.02 7.38
N LEU A 234 -20.43 -8.19 7.46
CA LEU A 234 -20.90 -9.39 6.75
C LEU A 234 -22.27 -9.84 7.27
N ALA A 235 -22.47 -9.88 8.57
CA ALA A 235 -23.76 -10.22 9.17
C ALA A 235 -24.89 -9.25 8.77
N ALA A 236 -24.56 -7.97 8.52
CA ALA A 236 -25.55 -6.98 8.11
C ALA A 236 -26.00 -7.10 6.63
N ILE A 237 -25.18 -7.75 5.78
CA ILE A 237 -25.39 -7.77 4.33
C ILE A 237 -25.71 -9.16 3.79
N VAL A 238 -25.19 -10.21 4.43
CA VAL A 238 -25.47 -11.60 4.06
C VAL A 238 -26.63 -12.07 4.94
N PRO A 239 -27.88 -12.11 4.44
CA PRO A 239 -28.98 -12.70 5.19
C PRO A 239 -28.74 -14.20 5.40
N ASP A 240 -29.19 -14.72 6.52
CA ASP A 240 -29.13 -16.13 6.90
C ASP A 240 -29.75 -17.07 5.84
#